data_57209e63e883cc9b5b7dc4f0764ec564
#
_entry.id   57209e63e883cc9b5b7dc4f0764ec564
#
_cell.length_a   1.000
_cell.length_b   1.000
_cell.length_c   1.000
_cell.angle_alpha   90.00
_cell.angle_beta   90.00
_cell.angle_gamma   90.00
#
_symmetry.space_group_name_H-M   'P 1'
#
loop_
_entity.id
_entity.type
_entity.pdbx_description
1 polymer ?
#
loop_
_entity_poly.entity_id
_entity_poly.type
_entity_poly.pdbx_seq_one_letter_code
_entity_poly.pdbx_strand_id
1 'polypeptide(L)'
;MAIINVTPDSFADGGRHVGVENAVAAARSAVEAGAAILDIGGESTRPGAAVVSEDEQIRRVVPVIAACRASGGVLAGVPISVDTTRAAVAAAAIEAGADAVNDVSGGTDDGGMIRLIAERGCGVVIMHRLVVPKADVYSDGYAVEPGYDGGVARVVNGCLRAQRGRFMEAGVDPSSIVLDPGLGFGKSVKQNLELIARTRELSATGPVLSGLSRKSFVGRVSLGRDSGPDERLAGTLGLSVMHLAAGARVFRVHDVREHVEALAGAFAAMA
;
A
#
# COMPACT_ATOMS: atom_id res chain seq x y z
N MET A 1 -5.01 5.00 -5.72
CA MET A 1 -4.54 5.23 -4.34
C MET A 1 -3.16 5.84 -4.42
N ALA A 2 -3.03 7.09 -4.00
CA ALA A 2 -1.77 7.82 -4.07
C ALA A 2 -0.94 7.63 -2.80
N ILE A 3 0.36 7.40 -2.94
CA ILE A 3 1.30 7.28 -1.83
C ILE A 3 1.73 8.67 -1.38
N ILE A 4 1.48 9.02 -0.11
CA ILE A 4 1.91 10.27 0.53
C ILE A 4 2.85 9.93 1.68
N ASN A 5 4.16 9.94 1.42
CA ASN A 5 5.16 9.66 2.43
C ASN A 5 5.47 10.91 3.26
N VAL A 6 5.30 10.81 4.58
CA VAL A 6 5.63 11.86 5.54
C VAL A 6 6.91 11.45 6.29
N THR A 7 8.04 11.52 5.59
CA THR A 7 9.36 11.10 6.10
C THR A 7 10.20 12.31 6.50
N PRO A 8 11.31 12.13 7.26
CA PRO A 8 12.21 13.23 7.67
C PRO A 8 12.68 14.10 6.51
N ASP A 9 12.90 13.53 5.33
CA ASP A 9 13.31 14.29 4.15
C ASP A 9 12.25 15.31 3.72
N SER A 10 10.97 15.03 4.02
CA SER A 10 9.87 15.97 3.80
C SER A 10 9.91 17.17 4.78
N PHE A 11 10.72 17.09 5.85
CA PHE A 11 10.85 18.10 6.91
C PHE A 11 12.24 18.77 6.93
N ALA A 12 13.20 18.33 6.08
CA ALA A 12 14.60 18.72 6.20
C ALA A 12 14.88 20.22 5.99
N ASP A 13 14.11 20.90 5.14
CA ASP A 13 14.40 22.27 4.71
C ASP A 13 13.59 23.38 5.41
N GLY A 14 12.74 23.12 6.41
CA GLY A 14 11.91 24.19 6.97
C GLY A 14 11.11 23.88 8.24
N GLY A 15 11.35 22.77 8.91
CA GLY A 15 10.63 22.41 10.14
C GLY A 15 9.23 21.81 9.92
N ARG A 16 8.49 21.54 11.00
CA ARG A 16 7.22 20.78 10.98
C ARG A 16 6.12 21.38 10.10
N HIS A 17 5.97 22.71 10.10
CA HIS A 17 4.91 23.38 9.33
C HIS A 17 5.12 23.19 7.84
N VAL A 18 6.34 23.37 7.34
CA VAL A 18 6.68 23.20 5.93
C VAL A 18 6.48 21.75 5.48
N GLY A 19 6.79 20.78 6.35
CA GLY A 19 6.56 19.35 6.06
C GLY A 19 5.07 19.01 5.89
N VAL A 20 4.19 19.56 6.74
CA VAL A 20 2.74 19.38 6.62
C VAL A 20 2.20 20.05 5.35
N GLU A 21 2.59 21.29 5.09
CA GLU A 21 2.18 22.03 3.89
C GLU A 21 2.60 21.31 2.60
N ASN A 22 3.83 20.81 2.53
CA ASN A 22 4.32 20.02 1.40
C ASN A 22 3.53 18.72 1.21
N ALA A 23 3.23 18.01 2.29
CA ALA A 23 2.43 16.78 2.22
C ALA A 23 1.00 17.06 1.76
N VAL A 24 0.37 18.14 2.23
CA VAL A 24 -0.96 18.57 1.79
C VAL A 24 -0.95 19.02 0.33
N ALA A 25 0.08 19.74 -0.11
CA ALA A 25 0.25 20.11 -1.51
C ALA A 25 0.41 18.88 -2.42
N ALA A 26 1.22 17.90 -2.00
CA ALA A 26 1.38 16.63 -2.69
C ALA A 26 0.05 15.85 -2.75
N ALA A 27 -0.71 15.79 -1.64
CA ALA A 27 -2.03 15.19 -1.59
C ALA A 27 -3.01 15.87 -2.58
N ARG A 28 -3.03 17.20 -2.61
CA ARG A 28 -3.85 17.96 -3.54
C ARG A 28 -3.48 17.66 -5.00
N SER A 29 -2.21 17.74 -5.34
CA SER A 29 -1.72 17.42 -6.69
C SER A 29 -2.08 15.98 -7.10
N ALA A 30 -2.01 15.01 -6.17
CA ALA A 30 -2.40 13.64 -6.45
C ALA A 30 -3.90 13.51 -6.74
N VAL A 31 -4.76 14.21 -6.00
CA VAL A 31 -6.22 14.21 -6.25
C VAL A 31 -6.55 14.90 -7.57
N GLU A 32 -5.92 16.04 -7.87
CA GLU A 32 -6.06 16.73 -9.16
C GLU A 32 -5.56 15.87 -10.34
N ALA A 33 -4.60 14.98 -10.09
CA ALA A 33 -4.14 13.98 -11.06
C ALA A 33 -5.08 12.75 -11.18
N GLY A 34 -6.14 12.67 -10.36
CA GLY A 34 -7.16 11.62 -10.42
C GLY A 34 -7.03 10.54 -9.35
N ALA A 35 -6.28 10.78 -8.27
CA ALA A 35 -6.27 9.83 -7.14
C ALA A 35 -7.65 9.79 -6.46
N ALA A 36 -8.18 8.57 -6.29
CA ALA A 36 -9.44 8.34 -5.59
C ALA A 36 -9.26 8.04 -4.09
N ILE A 37 -8.05 7.77 -3.63
CA ILE A 37 -7.69 7.49 -2.24
C ILE A 37 -6.29 8.07 -1.99
N LEU A 38 -6.08 8.66 -0.81
CA LEU A 38 -4.75 9.05 -0.32
C LEU A 38 -4.28 8.03 0.72
N ASP A 39 -3.02 7.59 0.63
CA ASP A 39 -2.42 6.67 1.60
C ASP A 39 -1.24 7.37 2.29
N ILE A 40 -1.44 7.75 3.56
CA ILE A 40 -0.52 8.61 4.31
C ILE A 40 0.30 7.74 5.26
N GLY A 41 1.63 7.71 5.05
CA GLY A 41 2.55 6.90 5.85
C GLY A 41 3.63 7.69 6.53
N GLY A 42 3.86 7.43 7.82
CA GLY A 42 4.91 8.04 8.65
C GLY A 42 6.20 7.22 8.76
N GLU A 43 6.20 6.00 8.25
CA GLU A 43 7.32 5.06 8.29
C GLU A 43 7.56 4.47 6.90
N SER A 44 8.83 4.24 6.55
CA SER A 44 9.16 3.56 5.29
C SER A 44 9.08 2.05 5.46
N THR A 45 8.37 1.38 4.59
CA THR A 45 8.27 -0.09 4.53
C THR A 45 9.27 -0.72 3.54
N ARG A 46 10.28 0.05 3.07
CA ARG A 46 11.35 -0.46 2.20
C ARG A 46 12.26 -1.43 2.96
N PRO A 47 12.85 -2.43 2.28
CA PRO A 47 13.85 -3.30 2.88
C PRO A 47 14.96 -2.52 3.58
N GLY A 48 15.28 -2.90 4.82
CA GLY A 48 16.33 -2.26 5.62
C GLY A 48 15.97 -0.90 6.23
N ALA A 49 14.75 -0.41 6.07
CA ALA A 49 14.32 0.86 6.65
C ALA A 49 14.40 0.83 8.19
N ALA A 50 14.79 1.96 8.78
CA ALA A 50 14.78 2.11 10.23
C ALA A 50 13.35 2.12 10.77
N VAL A 51 13.14 1.46 11.90
CA VAL A 51 11.85 1.46 12.62
C VAL A 51 11.61 2.84 13.24
N VAL A 52 10.42 3.37 13.04
CA VAL A 52 9.97 4.65 13.60
C VAL A 52 9.06 4.39 14.79
N SER A 53 9.27 5.10 15.92
CA SER A 53 8.41 4.93 17.11
C SER A 53 6.97 5.36 16.82
N GLU A 54 6.00 4.80 17.57
CA GLU A 54 4.58 5.16 17.45
C GLU A 54 4.34 6.66 17.63
N ASP A 55 4.94 7.27 18.66
CA ASP A 55 4.84 8.72 18.90
C ASP A 55 5.34 9.54 17.72
N GLU A 56 6.42 9.10 17.07
CA GLU A 56 6.96 9.81 15.91
C GLU A 56 6.07 9.59 14.68
N GLN A 57 5.53 8.39 14.46
CA GLN A 57 4.56 8.15 13.40
C GLN A 57 3.31 9.04 13.59
N ILE A 58 2.75 9.09 14.81
CA ILE A 58 1.61 9.96 15.16
C ILE A 58 1.93 11.42 14.86
N ARG A 59 3.11 11.90 15.31
CA ARG A 59 3.55 13.29 15.07
C ARG A 59 3.65 13.64 13.58
N ARG A 60 3.94 12.67 12.72
CA ARG A 60 4.04 12.86 11.28
C ARG A 60 2.67 12.83 10.60
N VAL A 61 1.87 11.77 10.83
CA VAL A 61 0.67 11.51 10.02
C VAL A 61 -0.54 12.32 10.46
N VAL A 62 -0.76 12.49 11.77
CA VAL A 62 -1.95 13.14 12.32
C VAL A 62 -2.12 14.59 11.84
N PRO A 63 -1.09 15.46 11.88
CA PRO A 63 -1.24 16.83 11.39
C PRO A 63 -1.54 16.91 9.89
N VAL A 64 -1.01 15.98 9.07
CA VAL A 64 -1.27 15.94 7.63
C VAL A 64 -2.71 15.52 7.35
N ILE A 65 -3.21 14.47 8.03
CA ILE A 65 -4.60 14.01 7.88
C ILE A 65 -5.57 15.12 8.29
N ALA A 66 -5.38 15.73 9.46
CA ALA A 66 -6.22 16.82 9.94
C ALA A 66 -6.18 18.03 8.98
N ALA A 67 -5.02 18.40 8.46
CA ALA A 67 -4.88 19.49 7.50
C ALA A 67 -5.57 19.18 6.15
N CYS A 68 -5.49 17.93 5.65
CA CYS A 68 -6.24 17.51 4.46
C CYS A 68 -7.76 17.66 4.68
N ARG A 69 -8.29 17.27 5.85
CA ARG A 69 -9.72 17.41 6.18
C ARG A 69 -10.14 18.86 6.34
N ALA A 70 -9.30 19.67 6.99
CA ALA A 70 -9.59 21.12 7.20
C ALA A 70 -9.46 21.95 5.92
N SER A 71 -8.70 21.51 4.93
CA SER A 71 -8.40 22.27 3.70
C SER A 71 -9.62 22.54 2.82
N GLY A 72 -10.72 21.81 2.99
CA GLY A 72 -11.88 21.91 2.11
C GLY A 72 -11.58 21.53 0.66
N GLY A 73 -12.50 21.90 -0.26
CA GLY A 73 -12.32 21.68 -1.69
C GLY A 73 -12.12 20.22 -2.06
N VAL A 74 -11.18 19.92 -2.97
CA VAL A 74 -10.97 18.58 -3.53
C VAL A 74 -10.49 17.54 -2.49
N LEU A 75 -9.88 17.97 -1.38
CA LEU A 75 -9.36 17.05 -0.36
C LEU A 75 -10.42 16.60 0.66
N ALA A 76 -11.47 17.42 0.90
CA ALA A 76 -12.43 17.18 1.99
C ALA A 76 -13.18 15.85 1.88
N GLY A 77 -13.50 15.42 0.65
CA GLY A 77 -14.29 14.22 0.39
C GLY A 77 -13.48 13.01 -0.08
N VAL A 78 -12.14 13.11 -0.22
CA VAL A 78 -11.31 12.00 -0.68
C VAL A 78 -11.02 11.05 0.48
N PRO A 79 -11.27 9.74 0.35
CA PRO A 79 -10.89 8.76 1.35
C PRO A 79 -9.39 8.79 1.67
N ILE A 80 -9.06 8.73 2.96
CA ILE A 80 -7.68 8.70 3.47
C ILE A 80 -7.45 7.38 4.20
N SER A 81 -6.41 6.65 3.80
CA SER A 81 -5.87 5.55 4.59
C SER A 81 -4.59 5.97 5.31
N VAL A 82 -4.31 5.37 6.45
CA VAL A 82 -3.03 5.48 7.15
C VAL A 82 -2.21 4.21 6.96
N ASP A 83 -0.97 4.34 6.45
CA ASP A 83 -0.03 3.20 6.31
C ASP A 83 0.71 3.00 7.64
N THR A 84 0.28 2.00 8.40
CA THR A 84 0.86 1.65 9.70
C THR A 84 0.49 0.23 10.14
N THR A 85 1.37 -0.42 10.90
CA THR A 85 1.12 -1.70 11.58
C THR A 85 0.83 -1.53 13.06
N ARG A 86 0.70 -0.28 13.57
CA ARG A 86 0.52 0.05 14.99
C ARG A 86 -0.89 0.52 15.27
N ALA A 87 -1.58 -0.16 16.17
CA ALA A 87 -2.96 0.19 16.54
C ALA A 87 -3.08 1.59 17.15
N ALA A 88 -2.10 2.03 17.94
CA ALA A 88 -2.08 3.37 18.52
C ALA A 88 -1.99 4.47 17.43
N VAL A 89 -1.14 4.27 16.42
CA VAL A 89 -1.02 5.18 15.27
C VAL A 89 -2.32 5.21 14.46
N ALA A 90 -2.88 4.03 14.18
CA ALA A 90 -4.14 3.89 13.46
C ALA A 90 -5.29 4.60 14.19
N ALA A 91 -5.40 4.43 15.52
CA ALA A 91 -6.41 5.08 16.34
C ALA A 91 -6.32 6.62 16.25
N ALA A 92 -5.12 7.18 16.43
CA ALA A 92 -4.89 8.62 16.33
C ALA A 92 -5.18 9.16 14.91
N ALA A 93 -4.82 8.40 13.87
CA ALA A 93 -5.10 8.77 12.49
C ALA A 93 -6.61 8.76 12.18
N ILE A 94 -7.37 7.76 12.67
CA ILE A 94 -8.82 7.67 12.51
C ILE A 94 -9.50 8.85 13.24
N GLU A 95 -9.05 9.19 14.45
CA GLU A 95 -9.55 10.36 15.20
C GLU A 95 -9.27 11.69 14.47
N ALA A 96 -8.17 11.76 13.71
CA ALA A 96 -7.83 12.90 12.86
C ALA A 96 -8.62 12.91 11.53
N GLY A 97 -9.36 11.85 11.21
CA GLY A 97 -10.22 11.76 10.04
C GLY A 97 -9.78 10.76 8.97
N ALA A 98 -8.89 9.80 9.26
CA ALA A 98 -8.64 8.69 8.33
C ALA A 98 -9.86 7.76 8.26
N ASP A 99 -10.14 7.23 7.06
CA ASP A 99 -11.28 6.35 6.77
C ASP A 99 -10.88 4.87 6.77
N ALA A 100 -9.59 4.58 6.62
CA ALA A 100 -9.08 3.22 6.50
C ALA A 100 -7.65 3.08 7.06
N VAL A 101 -7.26 1.85 7.31
CA VAL A 101 -5.89 1.48 7.67
C VAL A 101 -5.28 0.62 6.55
N ASN A 102 -4.07 0.95 6.12
CA ASN A 102 -3.26 0.09 5.26
C ASN A 102 -2.24 -0.64 6.14
N ASP A 103 -2.55 -1.88 6.52
CA ASP A 103 -1.71 -2.67 7.43
C ASP A 103 -0.91 -3.73 6.67
N VAL A 104 0.37 -3.42 6.43
CA VAL A 104 1.31 -4.31 5.74
C VAL A 104 1.65 -5.58 6.56
N SER A 105 1.18 -5.69 7.78
CA SER A 105 1.29 -6.91 8.59
C SER A 105 0.03 -7.81 8.52
N GLY A 106 -1.08 -7.27 8.02
CA GLY A 106 -2.37 -7.98 8.01
C GLY A 106 -2.87 -8.32 9.41
N GLY A 107 -2.66 -7.44 10.38
CA GLY A 107 -3.10 -7.61 11.77
C GLY A 107 -2.22 -8.56 12.60
N THR A 108 -0.96 -8.75 12.21
CA THR A 108 -0.07 -9.68 12.95
C THR A 108 0.97 -8.99 13.83
N ASP A 109 1.33 -7.73 13.57
CA ASP A 109 2.34 -7.01 14.36
C ASP A 109 1.78 -6.45 15.67
N ASP A 110 0.52 -6.05 15.66
CA ASP A 110 -0.15 -5.47 16.81
C ASP A 110 -1.48 -6.19 17.08
N GLY A 111 -1.58 -6.85 18.22
CA GLY A 111 -2.77 -7.59 18.62
C GLY A 111 -4.02 -6.74 18.83
N GLY A 112 -3.88 -5.41 18.96
CA GLY A 112 -4.98 -4.46 19.09
C GLY A 112 -5.59 -4.02 17.75
N MET A 113 -4.88 -4.21 16.62
CA MET A 113 -5.28 -3.68 15.32
C MET A 113 -6.65 -4.18 14.85
N ILE A 114 -6.87 -5.49 14.87
CA ILE A 114 -8.12 -6.10 14.39
C ILE A 114 -9.32 -5.58 15.20
N ARG A 115 -9.17 -5.53 16.53
CA ARG A 115 -10.20 -5.01 17.41
C ARG A 115 -10.50 -3.55 17.15
N LEU A 116 -9.46 -2.71 17.01
CA LEU A 116 -9.61 -1.30 16.70
C LEU A 116 -10.42 -1.07 15.42
N ILE A 117 -10.08 -1.78 14.34
CA ILE A 117 -10.76 -1.66 13.05
C ILE A 117 -12.22 -2.07 13.16
N ALA A 118 -12.53 -3.16 13.87
CA ALA A 118 -13.90 -3.61 14.10
C ALA A 118 -14.70 -2.58 14.93
N GLU A 119 -14.13 -2.06 16.02
CA GLU A 119 -14.78 -1.06 16.88
C GLU A 119 -15.01 0.28 16.16
N ARG A 120 -14.11 0.70 15.29
CA ARG A 120 -14.22 1.96 14.53
C ARG A 120 -15.04 1.84 13.26
N GLY A 121 -15.28 0.63 12.75
CA GLY A 121 -16.02 0.39 11.51
C GLY A 121 -15.34 0.98 10.27
N CYS A 122 -14.00 1.11 10.28
CA CYS A 122 -13.22 1.67 9.18
C CYS A 122 -12.78 0.61 8.18
N GLY A 123 -12.34 1.04 6.97
CA GLY A 123 -11.78 0.15 5.97
C GLY A 123 -10.40 -0.36 6.35
N VAL A 124 -10.00 -1.50 5.75
CA VAL A 124 -8.66 -2.05 5.93
C VAL A 124 -8.09 -2.68 4.66
N VAL A 125 -6.81 -2.41 4.40
CA VAL A 125 -5.98 -3.21 3.49
C VAL A 125 -5.18 -4.18 4.34
N ILE A 126 -5.31 -5.48 4.08
CA ILE A 126 -4.53 -6.53 4.72
C ILE A 126 -3.53 -7.12 3.74
N MET A 127 -2.25 -7.09 4.10
CA MET A 127 -1.18 -7.53 3.21
C MET A 127 -0.48 -8.80 3.71
N HIS A 128 -0.02 -9.62 2.77
CA HIS A 128 0.89 -10.73 3.04
C HIS A 128 2.34 -10.29 2.91
N ARG A 129 3.15 -10.56 3.93
CA ARG A 129 4.61 -10.51 3.88
C ARG A 129 5.23 -11.77 4.51
N LEU A 130 6.39 -12.18 4.03
CA LEU A 130 7.10 -13.34 4.59
C LEU A 130 7.89 -12.95 5.85
N VAL A 131 8.52 -11.78 5.81
CA VAL A 131 9.35 -11.22 6.88
C VAL A 131 9.03 -9.74 7.10
N VAL A 132 9.43 -9.21 8.25
CA VAL A 132 9.29 -7.77 8.52
C VAL A 132 10.18 -6.95 7.59
N PRO A 133 9.79 -5.73 7.16
CA PRO A 133 10.55 -4.93 6.18
C PRO A 133 12.03 -4.71 6.56
N LYS A 134 12.33 -4.52 7.85
CA LYS A 134 13.71 -4.36 8.34
C LYS A 134 14.62 -5.54 8.04
N ALA A 135 14.07 -6.76 8.01
CA ALA A 135 14.82 -8.00 7.77
C ALA A 135 14.69 -8.51 6.33
N ASP A 136 13.94 -7.78 5.48
CA ASP A 136 13.72 -8.16 4.09
C ASP A 136 14.84 -7.64 3.16
N VAL A 137 14.91 -8.20 1.96
CA VAL A 137 15.78 -7.75 0.87
C VAL A 137 14.94 -7.45 -0.37
N TYR A 138 15.48 -6.66 -1.29
CA TYR A 138 14.79 -6.41 -2.57
C TYR A 138 14.62 -7.71 -3.37
N SER A 139 13.53 -7.82 -4.11
CA SER A 139 13.15 -9.04 -4.85
C SER A 139 14.21 -9.56 -5.81
N ASP A 140 15.07 -8.71 -6.33
CA ASP A 140 16.19 -9.00 -7.22
C ASP A 140 17.50 -9.30 -6.48
N GLY A 141 17.51 -9.16 -5.14
CA GLY A 141 18.66 -9.42 -4.28
C GLY A 141 18.67 -10.78 -3.59
N TYR A 142 17.68 -11.64 -3.80
CA TYR A 142 17.64 -12.97 -3.19
C TYR A 142 18.66 -13.90 -3.83
N ALA A 143 19.66 -14.34 -3.05
CA ALA A 143 20.61 -15.39 -3.47
C ALA A 143 19.95 -16.77 -3.59
N VAL A 144 18.95 -17.03 -2.72
CA VAL A 144 18.11 -18.23 -2.72
C VAL A 144 16.66 -17.78 -2.73
N GLU A 145 15.86 -18.34 -3.62
CA GLU A 145 14.44 -18.00 -3.72
C GLU A 145 13.72 -18.29 -2.40
N PRO A 146 12.91 -17.35 -1.88
CA PRO A 146 12.13 -17.55 -0.66
C PRO A 146 11.22 -18.78 -0.75
N GLY A 147 11.22 -19.58 0.34
CA GLY A 147 10.46 -20.84 0.38
C GLY A 147 8.95 -20.59 0.54
N TYR A 148 8.15 -21.17 -0.37
CA TYR A 148 6.70 -21.21 -0.31
C TYR A 148 6.21 -22.62 -0.63
N ASP A 149 5.94 -23.43 0.39
CA ASP A 149 5.56 -24.82 0.24
C ASP A 149 4.29 -25.00 -0.59
N GLY A 150 4.43 -25.58 -1.78
CA GLY A 150 3.34 -25.77 -2.75
C GLY A 150 3.02 -24.54 -3.58
N GLY A 151 3.94 -23.56 -3.64
CA GLY A 151 3.88 -22.39 -4.53
C GLY A 151 3.37 -21.11 -3.83
N VAL A 152 3.94 -19.99 -4.27
CA VAL A 152 3.72 -18.68 -3.66
C VAL A 152 2.24 -18.27 -3.69
N ALA A 153 1.54 -18.47 -4.80
CA ALA A 153 0.15 -18.08 -4.92
C ALA A 153 -0.76 -18.86 -3.95
N ARG A 154 -0.51 -20.18 -3.78
CA ARG A 154 -1.28 -20.99 -2.83
C ARG A 154 -1.10 -20.51 -1.40
N VAL A 155 0.14 -20.27 -0.99
CA VAL A 155 0.46 -19.85 0.38
C VAL A 155 -0.07 -18.46 0.66
N VAL A 156 0.16 -17.49 -0.24
CA VAL A 156 -0.32 -16.11 -0.09
C VAL A 156 -1.85 -16.05 -0.04
N ASN A 157 -2.53 -16.74 -0.96
CA ASN A 157 -4.00 -16.77 -1.00
C ASN A 157 -4.58 -17.44 0.27
N GLY A 158 -3.96 -18.51 0.75
CA GLY A 158 -4.37 -19.19 1.99
C GLY A 158 -4.20 -18.26 3.22
N CYS A 159 -3.06 -17.59 3.31
CA CYS A 159 -2.77 -16.64 4.38
C CYS A 159 -3.77 -15.46 4.40
N LEU A 160 -3.99 -14.82 3.25
CA LEU A 160 -4.91 -13.69 3.15
C LEU A 160 -6.37 -14.07 3.42
N ARG A 161 -6.80 -15.28 3.02
CA ARG A 161 -8.13 -15.79 3.41
C ARG A 161 -8.25 -15.98 4.91
N ALA A 162 -7.24 -16.56 5.55
CA ALA A 162 -7.23 -16.77 6.99
C ALA A 162 -7.23 -15.43 7.74
N GLN A 163 -6.40 -14.48 7.32
CA GLN A 163 -6.39 -13.13 7.90
C GLN A 163 -7.75 -12.46 7.73
N ARG A 164 -8.31 -12.45 6.51
CA ARG A 164 -9.65 -11.90 6.25
C ARG A 164 -10.71 -12.53 7.17
N GLY A 165 -10.66 -13.85 7.36
CA GLY A 165 -11.54 -14.56 8.30
C GLY A 165 -11.46 -13.99 9.72
N ARG A 166 -10.25 -13.74 10.24
CA ARG A 166 -10.04 -13.15 11.58
C ARG A 166 -10.65 -11.75 11.71
N PHE A 167 -10.52 -10.89 10.69
CA PHE A 167 -11.16 -9.57 10.68
C PHE A 167 -12.69 -9.68 10.66
N MET A 168 -13.25 -10.58 9.84
CA MET A 168 -14.70 -10.83 9.78
C MET A 168 -15.25 -11.41 11.08
N GLU A 169 -14.55 -12.34 11.71
CA GLU A 169 -14.90 -12.89 13.02
C GLU A 169 -14.92 -11.84 14.13
N ALA A 170 -14.07 -10.82 14.02
CA ALA A 170 -14.06 -9.66 14.92
C ALA A 170 -15.17 -8.63 14.61
N GLY A 171 -15.96 -8.81 13.55
CA GLY A 171 -17.07 -7.92 13.18
C GLY A 171 -16.76 -6.90 12.08
N VAL A 172 -15.60 -6.98 11.42
CA VAL A 172 -15.30 -6.10 10.28
C VAL A 172 -16.15 -6.51 9.07
N ASP A 173 -16.81 -5.52 8.45
CA ASP A 173 -17.61 -5.75 7.24
C ASP A 173 -16.73 -6.29 6.10
N PRO A 174 -17.08 -7.43 5.48
CA PRO A 174 -16.34 -7.99 4.37
C PRO A 174 -16.11 -7.04 3.19
N SER A 175 -17.00 -6.08 2.98
CA SER A 175 -16.90 -5.07 1.92
C SER A 175 -15.87 -3.98 2.22
N SER A 176 -15.46 -3.85 3.48
CA SER A 176 -14.45 -2.89 3.93
C SER A 176 -13.02 -3.46 3.91
N ILE A 177 -12.84 -4.71 3.45
CA ILE A 177 -11.53 -5.40 3.43
C ILE A 177 -10.97 -5.49 2.01
N VAL A 178 -9.77 -4.95 1.80
CA VAL A 178 -8.99 -5.08 0.57
C VAL A 178 -7.80 -6.00 0.82
N LEU A 179 -7.47 -6.86 -0.13
CA LEU A 179 -6.40 -7.86 -0.05
C LEU A 179 -5.18 -7.41 -0.85
N ASP A 180 -4.01 -7.35 -0.22
CA ASP A 180 -2.74 -7.09 -0.90
C ASP A 180 -1.84 -8.34 -0.90
N PRO A 181 -1.50 -8.92 -2.06
CA PRO A 181 -0.59 -10.06 -2.13
C PRO A 181 0.83 -9.73 -1.66
N GLY A 182 1.14 -8.46 -1.40
CA GLY A 182 2.43 -8.01 -0.89
C GLY A 182 3.55 -8.19 -1.91
N LEU A 183 3.34 -7.73 -3.15
CA LEU A 183 4.37 -7.75 -4.17
C LEU A 183 5.64 -7.03 -3.68
N GLY A 184 6.79 -7.69 -3.78
CA GLY A 184 8.07 -7.14 -3.29
C GLY A 184 8.34 -7.32 -1.80
N PHE A 185 7.50 -8.04 -1.05
CA PHE A 185 7.69 -8.33 0.38
C PHE A 185 7.94 -9.83 0.57
N GLY A 186 9.21 -10.22 0.74
CA GLY A 186 9.59 -11.63 0.91
C GLY A 186 9.36 -12.49 -0.33
N LYS A 187 9.50 -11.94 -1.53
CA LYS A 187 9.21 -12.64 -2.79
C LYS A 187 10.27 -12.34 -3.85
N SER A 188 10.75 -13.38 -4.54
CA SER A 188 11.64 -13.24 -5.69
C SER A 188 10.94 -12.55 -6.88
N VAL A 189 11.71 -12.18 -7.90
CA VAL A 189 11.18 -11.63 -9.16
C VAL A 189 10.12 -12.56 -9.76
N LYS A 190 10.46 -13.86 -9.88
CA LYS A 190 9.58 -14.90 -10.44
C LYS A 190 8.30 -15.06 -9.63
N GLN A 191 8.39 -15.07 -8.31
CA GLN A 191 7.25 -15.20 -7.40
C GLN A 191 6.31 -13.99 -7.49
N ASN A 192 6.83 -12.77 -7.66
CA ASN A 192 5.99 -11.59 -7.89
C ASN A 192 5.22 -11.69 -9.22
N LEU A 193 5.86 -12.14 -10.30
CA LEU A 193 5.19 -12.34 -11.59
C LEU A 193 4.12 -13.44 -11.52
N GLU A 194 4.38 -14.54 -10.80
CA GLU A 194 3.38 -15.59 -10.56
C GLU A 194 2.15 -15.05 -9.84
N LEU A 195 2.34 -14.23 -8.79
CA LEU A 195 1.23 -13.61 -8.06
C LEU A 195 0.39 -12.69 -8.96
N ILE A 196 1.04 -11.87 -9.81
CA ILE A 196 0.34 -11.02 -10.77
C ILE A 196 -0.49 -11.88 -11.73
N ALA A 197 0.11 -12.91 -12.32
CA ALA A 197 -0.58 -13.79 -13.29
C ALA A 197 -1.76 -14.55 -12.67
N ARG A 198 -1.66 -14.91 -11.38
CA ARG A 198 -2.68 -15.70 -10.66
C ARG A 198 -3.61 -14.86 -9.76
N THR A 199 -3.62 -13.56 -9.91
CA THR A 199 -4.45 -12.63 -9.10
C THR A 199 -5.93 -12.99 -9.13
N ARG A 200 -6.45 -13.57 -10.23
CA ARG A 200 -7.85 -14.00 -10.34
C ARG A 200 -8.27 -14.99 -9.25
N GLU A 201 -7.35 -15.82 -8.77
CA GLU A 201 -7.62 -16.74 -7.67
C GLU A 201 -7.85 -16.02 -6.33
N LEU A 202 -7.12 -14.94 -6.09
CA LEU A 202 -7.27 -14.10 -4.90
C LEU A 202 -8.50 -13.19 -5.02
N SER A 203 -8.75 -12.63 -6.20
CA SER A 203 -9.87 -11.71 -6.45
C SER A 203 -11.25 -12.36 -6.27
N ALA A 204 -11.33 -13.69 -6.30
CA ALA A 204 -12.54 -14.43 -5.93
C ALA A 204 -12.86 -14.34 -4.42
N THR A 205 -11.89 -13.93 -3.59
CA THR A 205 -12.06 -13.77 -2.13
C THR A 205 -12.43 -12.34 -1.74
N GLY A 206 -12.02 -11.35 -2.52
CA GLY A 206 -12.27 -9.93 -2.27
C GLY A 206 -11.49 -9.03 -3.22
N PRO A 207 -11.67 -7.69 -3.15
CA PRO A 207 -10.94 -6.75 -3.98
C PRO A 207 -9.43 -6.83 -3.69
N VAL A 208 -8.63 -6.81 -4.76
CA VAL A 208 -7.18 -6.95 -4.68
C VAL A 208 -6.48 -5.63 -4.96
N LEU A 209 -5.51 -5.28 -4.10
CA LEU A 209 -4.62 -4.14 -4.26
C LEU A 209 -3.33 -4.55 -4.97
N SER A 210 -2.91 -3.71 -5.90
CA SER A 210 -1.63 -3.77 -6.60
C SER A 210 -0.66 -2.74 -6.03
N GLY A 211 0.36 -3.19 -5.30
CA GLY A 211 1.41 -2.35 -4.72
C GLY A 211 2.76 -2.49 -5.42
N LEU A 212 2.80 -2.60 -6.76
CA LEU A 212 4.04 -2.86 -7.51
C LEU A 212 4.83 -1.60 -7.92
N SER A 213 4.25 -0.40 -7.74
CA SER A 213 4.80 0.85 -8.25
C SER A 213 6.26 1.08 -7.87
N ARG A 214 7.11 1.24 -8.87
CA ARG A 214 8.55 1.52 -8.79
C ARG A 214 9.40 0.45 -8.05
N LYS A 215 8.86 -0.76 -7.80
CA LYS A 215 9.59 -1.82 -7.09
C LYS A 215 10.73 -2.43 -7.93
N SER A 216 11.75 -2.99 -7.26
CA SER A 216 12.98 -3.47 -7.91
C SER A 216 12.73 -4.57 -8.93
N PHE A 217 11.82 -5.51 -8.64
CA PHE A 217 11.46 -6.57 -9.57
C PHE A 217 10.90 -6.06 -10.89
N VAL A 218 10.19 -4.90 -10.87
CA VAL A 218 9.67 -4.25 -12.07
C VAL A 218 10.82 -3.83 -12.98
N GLY A 219 11.84 -3.16 -12.41
CA GLY A 219 13.02 -2.77 -13.17
C GLY A 219 13.80 -3.95 -13.70
N ARG A 220 13.96 -5.00 -12.87
CA ARG A 220 14.65 -6.23 -13.30
C ARG A 220 13.96 -6.87 -14.52
N VAL A 221 12.63 -6.91 -14.54
CA VAL A 221 11.85 -7.49 -15.65
C VAL A 221 11.86 -6.61 -16.88
N SER A 222 11.65 -5.29 -16.72
CA SER A 222 11.47 -4.38 -17.85
C SER A 222 12.78 -3.89 -18.48
N LEU A 223 13.85 -3.78 -17.68
CA LEU A 223 15.13 -3.23 -18.13
C LEU A 223 16.24 -4.28 -18.20
N GLY A 224 16.05 -5.48 -17.60
CA GLY A 224 17.04 -6.54 -17.57
C GLY A 224 18.27 -6.27 -16.68
N ARG A 225 18.24 -5.18 -15.90
CA ARG A 225 19.38 -4.73 -15.07
C ARG A 225 18.86 -4.10 -13.76
N ASP A 226 19.79 -3.81 -12.85
CA ASP A 226 19.50 -2.94 -11.70
C ASP A 226 19.17 -1.52 -12.17
N SER A 227 18.26 -0.86 -11.49
CA SER A 227 17.75 0.43 -11.90
C SER A 227 17.28 1.25 -10.70
N GLY A 228 17.29 2.58 -10.84
CA GLY A 228 16.67 3.50 -9.90
C GLY A 228 15.13 3.45 -9.97
N PRO A 229 14.42 3.84 -8.91
CA PRO A 229 12.95 3.89 -8.92
C PRO A 229 12.35 4.72 -10.07
N ASP A 230 13.01 5.81 -10.44
CA ASP A 230 12.52 6.75 -11.47
C ASP A 230 12.65 6.19 -12.90
N GLU A 231 13.50 5.19 -13.11
CA GLU A 231 13.64 4.50 -14.41
C GLU A 231 12.51 3.47 -14.67
N ARG A 232 11.70 3.14 -13.65
CA ARG A 232 10.79 1.98 -13.66
C ARG A 232 9.37 2.31 -14.10
N LEU A 233 9.07 3.55 -14.51
CA LEU A 233 7.70 3.99 -14.83
C LEU A 233 7.05 3.13 -15.92
N ALA A 234 7.69 2.96 -17.08
CA ALA A 234 7.13 2.18 -18.20
C ALA A 234 6.83 0.72 -17.81
N GLY A 235 7.78 0.06 -17.11
CA GLY A 235 7.58 -1.30 -16.61
C GLY A 235 6.47 -1.37 -15.55
N THR A 236 6.37 -0.35 -14.70
CA THR A 236 5.32 -0.23 -13.69
C THR A 236 3.94 -0.16 -14.34
N LEU A 237 3.76 0.69 -15.35
CA LEU A 237 2.50 0.83 -16.07
C LEU A 237 2.12 -0.47 -16.80
N GLY A 238 3.07 -1.09 -17.51
CA GLY A 238 2.84 -2.35 -18.20
C GLY A 238 2.37 -3.47 -17.26
N LEU A 239 3.06 -3.67 -16.13
CA LEU A 239 2.65 -4.68 -15.14
C LEU A 239 1.36 -4.29 -14.40
N SER A 240 1.06 -3.00 -14.19
CA SER A 240 -0.21 -2.56 -13.63
C SER A 240 -1.39 -2.90 -14.54
N VAL A 241 -1.25 -2.70 -15.85
CA VAL A 241 -2.28 -3.10 -16.85
C VAL A 241 -2.50 -4.61 -16.84
N MET A 242 -1.43 -5.41 -16.80
CA MET A 242 -1.53 -6.86 -16.68
C MET A 242 -2.21 -7.29 -15.38
N HIS A 243 -1.91 -6.61 -14.27
CA HIS A 243 -2.52 -6.89 -12.98
C HIS A 243 -4.02 -6.50 -12.94
N LEU A 244 -4.40 -5.39 -13.61
CA LEU A 244 -5.81 -5.02 -13.83
C LEU A 244 -6.56 -6.13 -14.60
N ALA A 245 -5.99 -6.61 -15.69
CA ALA A 245 -6.58 -7.69 -16.50
C ALA A 245 -6.68 -9.01 -15.71
N ALA A 246 -5.75 -9.26 -14.79
CA ALA A 246 -5.78 -10.42 -13.89
C ALA A 246 -6.75 -10.27 -12.70
N GLY A 247 -7.33 -9.09 -12.47
CA GLY A 247 -8.40 -8.89 -11.47
C GLY A 247 -8.08 -7.91 -10.33
N ALA A 248 -6.93 -7.24 -10.32
CA ALA A 248 -6.67 -6.16 -9.36
C ALA A 248 -7.63 -4.98 -9.58
N ARG A 249 -8.01 -4.29 -8.50
CA ARG A 249 -9.00 -3.18 -8.54
C ARG A 249 -8.53 -1.93 -7.83
N VAL A 250 -7.56 -2.02 -6.93
CA VAL A 250 -6.95 -0.89 -6.25
C VAL A 250 -5.47 -0.84 -6.64
N PHE A 251 -4.96 0.32 -7.01
CA PHE A 251 -3.56 0.51 -7.42
C PHE A 251 -2.91 1.56 -6.53
N ARG A 252 -1.95 1.13 -5.71
CA ARG A 252 -1.18 2.00 -4.81
C ARG A 252 0.09 2.45 -5.52
N VAL A 253 0.16 3.74 -5.87
CA VAL A 253 1.09 4.27 -6.87
C VAL A 253 1.74 5.58 -6.46
N HIS A 254 2.94 5.84 -7.03
CA HIS A 254 3.62 7.14 -6.96
C HIS A 254 3.21 8.06 -8.12
N ASP A 255 3.04 7.51 -9.32
CA ASP A 255 2.81 8.21 -10.58
C ASP A 255 1.31 8.16 -10.91
N VAL A 256 0.52 9.04 -10.27
CA VAL A 256 -0.96 8.95 -10.30
C VAL A 256 -1.51 9.20 -11.69
N ARG A 257 -1.15 10.31 -12.35
CA ARG A 257 -1.68 10.69 -13.66
C ARG A 257 -1.45 9.60 -14.70
N GLU A 258 -0.23 9.09 -14.77
CA GLU A 258 0.18 8.08 -15.73
C GLU A 258 -0.58 6.77 -15.51
N HIS A 259 -0.83 6.40 -14.24
CA HIS A 259 -1.65 5.23 -13.92
C HIS A 259 -3.13 5.44 -14.28
N VAL A 260 -3.70 6.59 -13.97
CA VAL A 260 -5.09 6.89 -14.33
C VAL A 260 -5.30 6.76 -15.83
N GLU A 261 -4.41 7.36 -16.63
CA GLU A 261 -4.48 7.31 -18.10
C GLU A 261 -4.30 5.88 -18.64
N ALA A 262 -3.26 5.17 -18.17
CA ALA A 262 -2.97 3.81 -18.62
C ALA A 262 -4.07 2.80 -18.24
N LEU A 263 -4.57 2.89 -17.01
CA LEU A 263 -5.59 1.98 -16.51
C LEU A 263 -6.97 2.28 -17.13
N ALA A 264 -7.31 3.54 -17.39
CA ALA A 264 -8.55 3.92 -18.08
C ALA A 264 -8.57 3.37 -19.50
N GLY A 265 -7.46 3.55 -20.25
CA GLY A 265 -7.33 2.98 -21.59
C GLY A 265 -7.42 1.46 -21.61
N ALA A 266 -6.74 0.79 -20.69
CA ALA A 266 -6.79 -0.67 -20.57
C ALA A 266 -8.20 -1.16 -20.18
N PHE A 267 -8.88 -0.49 -19.25
CA PHE A 267 -10.23 -0.84 -18.81
C PHE A 267 -11.24 -0.72 -19.95
N ALA A 268 -11.15 0.36 -20.74
CA ALA A 268 -12.00 0.57 -21.91
C ALA A 268 -11.81 -0.53 -22.99
N ALA A 269 -10.59 -1.07 -23.11
CA ALA A 269 -10.30 -2.14 -24.07
C ALA A 269 -10.75 -3.54 -23.58
N MET A 270 -11.07 -3.69 -22.29
CA MET A 270 -11.54 -4.95 -21.67
C MET A 270 -13.07 -5.00 -21.51
N ALA A 271 -13.76 -3.86 -21.68
CA ALA A 271 -15.22 -3.74 -21.60
C ALA A 271 -15.88 -4.22 -22.90
#